data_d5739f2627fe54e5a7235f7594a21f84
#
_entry.id   d5739f2627fe54e5a7235f7594a21f84
#
_cell.length_a   1.000
_cell.length_b   1.000
_cell.length_c   1.000
_cell.angle_alpha   90.00
_cell.angle_beta   90.00
_cell.angle_gamma   90.00
#
_symmetry.space_group_name_H-M   'P 1'
#
loop_
_entity.id
_entity.type
_entity.pdbx_description
1 polymer ?
#
loop_
_entity_poly.entity_id
_entity_poly.type
_entity_poly.pdbx_seq_one_letter_code
_entity_poly.pdbx_strand_id
1 'polypeptide(L)'
;MRRILIGIFCCVAAGLSAQVGVPDWENHQVLHINREPARAAFFPYGEHVGDRRLCLDGSWKFRWTPMPEERIPDFYRTDYDDSRWVEFPVPANWEVNGYGTPIYVSAGYPFKIDPPRVTSEPKAEYTTFKERNPVGQYRRTFTLPAGWEKTGQTFLRFEGVMSAFYVWINGQLAGYSQGSMEPSEFNITSCLNAGTNQIAVEVYRYSDGSYLEDQDFWRFGGIHRSIYVIHTPDIRIRDYVVRTLPDSVYRDFTIPVSYTHLRAHETGRNL
;
A
#
# COMPACT_ATOMS: atom_id res chain seq x y z
N MET A 1 52.02 24.59 23.67
CA MET A 1 50.96 25.29 22.94
C MET A 1 50.27 24.28 21.99
N ARG A 2 49.12 23.73 22.40
CA ARG A 2 48.30 22.84 21.55
C ARG A 2 47.24 23.69 20.86
N ARG A 3 47.28 23.74 19.55
CA ARG A 3 46.28 24.40 18.73
C ARG A 3 45.10 23.42 18.52
N ILE A 4 43.93 23.76 19.04
CA ILE A 4 42.66 23.07 18.79
C ILE A 4 42.13 23.64 17.49
N LEU A 5 42.03 22.80 16.45
CA LEU A 5 41.27 23.10 15.23
C LEU A 5 39.81 22.78 15.49
N ILE A 6 39.00 23.81 15.54
CA ILE A 6 37.53 23.66 15.53
C ILE A 6 37.11 23.59 14.07
N GLY A 7 36.74 22.40 13.62
CA GLY A 7 36.12 22.20 12.31
C GLY A 7 34.65 22.63 12.36
N ILE A 8 34.35 23.72 11.64
CA ILE A 8 32.94 24.15 11.41
C ILE A 8 32.34 23.21 10.37
N PHE A 9 31.45 22.32 10.83
CA PHE A 9 30.63 21.49 9.96
C PHE A 9 29.49 22.36 9.41
N CYS A 10 29.65 22.85 8.19
CA CYS A 10 28.59 23.56 7.49
C CYS A 10 27.58 22.53 6.98
N CYS A 11 26.46 22.34 7.72
CA CYS A 11 25.31 21.60 7.20
C CYS A 11 24.71 22.40 6.04
N VAL A 12 25.04 22.01 4.83
CA VAL A 12 24.29 22.43 3.65
C VAL A 12 22.95 21.71 3.70
N ALA A 13 21.94 22.42 4.19
CA ALA A 13 20.55 22.03 3.98
C ALA A 13 20.31 22.16 2.47
N ALA A 14 20.40 21.05 1.75
CA ALA A 14 19.91 20.97 0.39
C ALA A 14 18.39 21.16 0.48
N GLY A 15 17.93 22.38 0.20
CA GLY A 15 16.52 22.65 -0.06
C GLY A 15 16.10 21.79 -1.25
N LEU A 16 15.34 20.74 -0.98
CA LEU A 16 14.54 20.07 -2.00
C LEU A 16 13.53 21.10 -2.51
N SER A 17 13.91 21.85 -3.55
CA SER A 17 12.92 22.47 -4.41
C SER A 17 12.13 21.30 -4.98
N ALA A 18 10.83 21.21 -4.66
CA ALA A 18 9.93 20.32 -5.34
C ALA A 18 10.00 20.65 -6.84
N GLN A 19 10.83 19.92 -7.59
CA GLN A 19 10.57 19.77 -9.00
C GLN A 19 9.13 19.28 -9.07
N VAL A 20 8.32 19.92 -9.91
CA VAL A 20 7.02 19.41 -10.32
C VAL A 20 7.36 18.14 -11.11
N GLY A 21 7.66 17.08 -10.38
CA GLY A 21 8.03 15.79 -10.92
C GLY A 21 6.78 15.08 -11.42
N VAL A 22 6.98 14.16 -12.36
CA VAL A 22 5.94 13.21 -12.75
C VAL A 22 5.45 12.52 -11.48
N PRO A 23 4.14 12.46 -11.20
CA PRO A 23 3.63 11.80 -10.00
C PRO A 23 3.94 10.31 -10.03
N ASP A 24 4.12 9.69 -8.87
CA ASP A 24 4.53 8.27 -8.78
C ASP A 24 3.55 7.33 -9.51
N TRP A 25 2.26 7.63 -9.52
CA TRP A 25 1.26 6.83 -10.24
C TRP A 25 1.29 6.97 -11.78
N GLU A 26 2.14 7.83 -12.32
CA GLU A 26 2.46 7.98 -13.74
C GLU A 26 3.97 7.83 -14.02
N ASN A 27 4.69 7.17 -13.11
CA ASN A 27 6.15 7.02 -13.16
C ASN A 27 6.57 5.56 -13.06
N HIS A 28 6.79 4.91 -14.19
CA HIS A 28 7.19 3.51 -14.30
C HIS A 28 8.52 3.14 -13.58
N GLN A 29 9.24 4.12 -13.06
CA GLN A 29 10.44 3.89 -12.24
C GLN A 29 10.11 3.78 -10.75
N VAL A 30 8.89 4.15 -10.33
CA VAL A 30 8.44 4.14 -8.93
C VAL A 30 7.27 3.18 -8.76
N LEU A 31 7.55 1.89 -8.70
CA LEU A 31 6.51 0.87 -8.51
C LEU A 31 6.06 0.76 -7.04
N HIS A 32 6.93 1.15 -6.12
CA HIS A 32 6.65 1.16 -4.69
C HIS A 32 7.65 2.02 -3.91
N ILE A 33 7.23 2.45 -2.70
CA ILE A 33 8.07 3.09 -1.69
C ILE A 33 7.87 2.32 -0.40
N ASN A 34 8.96 1.87 0.24
CA ASN A 34 8.95 1.14 1.52
C ASN A 34 8.08 -0.13 1.56
N ARG A 35 7.64 -0.66 0.42
CA ARG A 35 6.91 -1.93 0.38
C ARG A 35 7.88 -3.08 0.63
N GLU A 36 7.51 -3.98 1.53
CA GLU A 36 8.24 -5.21 1.77
C GLU A 36 8.26 -6.09 0.50
N PRO A 37 9.34 -6.85 0.25
CA PRO A 37 9.36 -7.83 -0.82
C PRO A 37 8.20 -8.82 -0.71
N ALA A 38 7.64 -9.22 -1.85
CA ALA A 38 6.59 -10.22 -1.89
C ALA A 38 7.02 -11.53 -1.20
N ARG A 39 6.05 -12.20 -0.58
CA ARG A 39 6.26 -13.48 0.13
C ARG A 39 5.05 -14.37 -0.02
N ALA A 40 5.18 -15.64 0.33
CA ALA A 40 4.06 -16.55 0.39
C ALA A 40 2.93 -15.99 1.27
N ALA A 41 1.69 -16.11 0.78
CA ALA A 41 0.51 -15.68 1.50
C ALA A 41 0.18 -16.70 2.59
N PHE A 42 0.78 -16.55 3.77
CA PHE A 42 0.47 -17.38 4.93
C PHE A 42 0.53 -16.57 6.23
N PHE A 43 -0.25 -16.99 7.19
CA PHE A 43 -0.17 -16.49 8.55
C PHE A 43 0.56 -17.55 9.39
N PRO A 44 1.82 -17.32 9.77
CA PRO A 44 2.68 -18.36 10.35
C PRO A 44 2.19 -18.91 11.69
N TYR A 45 1.16 -18.32 12.25
CA TYR A 45 0.62 -18.66 13.58
C TYR A 45 -0.80 -19.22 13.53
N GLY A 46 -1.33 -19.53 12.33
CA GLY A 46 -2.69 -20.03 12.13
C GLY A 46 -3.77 -18.97 12.27
N GLU A 47 -5.01 -19.32 11.93
CA GLU A 47 -6.16 -18.40 11.99
C GLU A 47 -6.58 -18.05 13.43
N HIS A 48 -6.18 -18.86 14.42
CA HIS A 48 -6.63 -18.75 15.81
C HIS A 48 -5.71 -17.90 16.70
N VAL A 49 -4.65 -17.32 16.18
CA VAL A 49 -3.76 -16.46 16.98
C VAL A 49 -4.24 -15.03 16.92
N GLY A 50 -5.40 -14.75 17.50
CA GLY A 50 -6.02 -13.43 17.60
C GLY A 50 -5.13 -12.35 18.24
N ASP A 51 -4.07 -12.76 18.93
CA ASP A 51 -3.15 -11.86 19.63
C ASP A 51 -2.09 -11.24 18.72
N ARG A 52 -2.03 -11.57 17.43
CA ARG A 52 -0.99 -11.08 16.53
C ARG A 52 -1.49 -10.47 15.22
N ARG A 53 -2.80 -10.40 15.06
CA ARG A 53 -3.43 -9.81 13.87
C ARG A 53 -4.63 -8.96 14.28
N LEU A 54 -4.62 -7.71 13.87
CA LEU A 54 -5.74 -6.78 14.01
C LEU A 54 -6.32 -6.51 12.62
N CYS A 55 -7.61 -6.79 12.43
CA CYS A 55 -8.34 -6.45 11.22
C CYS A 55 -8.80 -5.00 11.27
N LEU A 56 -8.54 -4.25 10.20
CA LEU A 56 -8.99 -2.86 10.05
C LEU A 56 -10.19 -2.72 9.11
N ASP A 57 -10.88 -3.81 8.79
CA ASP A 57 -12.13 -3.76 8.03
C ASP A 57 -13.23 -3.06 8.82
N GLY A 58 -14.19 -2.46 8.12
CA GLY A 58 -15.33 -1.78 8.73
C GLY A 58 -15.52 -0.37 8.20
N SER A 59 -16.04 0.55 9.04
CA SER A 59 -16.33 1.93 8.62
C SER A 59 -15.07 2.80 8.71
N TRP A 60 -14.83 3.59 7.65
CA TRP A 60 -13.74 4.56 7.54
C TRP A 60 -14.31 5.93 7.17
N LYS A 61 -13.69 7.00 7.62
CA LYS A 61 -13.89 8.34 7.06
C LYS A 61 -13.40 8.35 5.62
N PHE A 62 -14.21 8.87 4.71
CA PHE A 62 -13.97 8.81 3.26
C PHE A 62 -14.32 10.09 2.54
N ARG A 63 -13.49 10.45 1.58
CA ARG A 63 -13.72 11.50 0.60
C ARG A 63 -13.30 11.01 -0.78
N TRP A 64 -14.18 11.19 -1.75
CA TRP A 64 -13.92 10.90 -3.15
C TRP A 64 -13.81 12.18 -3.97
N THR A 65 -12.92 12.22 -4.97
CA THR A 65 -12.79 13.30 -5.93
C THR A 65 -12.63 12.75 -7.34
N PRO A 66 -13.14 13.45 -8.37
CA PRO A 66 -13.13 12.95 -9.75
C PRO A 66 -11.75 13.01 -10.41
N MET A 67 -10.80 13.77 -9.83
CA MET A 67 -9.45 13.96 -10.38
C MET A 67 -8.44 14.27 -9.28
N PRO A 68 -7.14 13.98 -9.52
CA PRO A 68 -6.09 14.17 -8.50
C PRO A 68 -5.92 15.61 -8.03
N GLU A 69 -6.23 16.59 -8.88
CA GLU A 69 -6.07 18.01 -8.56
C GLU A 69 -7.05 18.49 -7.48
N GLU A 70 -8.18 17.80 -7.32
CA GLU A 70 -9.22 18.12 -6.33
C GLU A 70 -9.02 17.44 -4.97
N ARG A 71 -8.00 16.58 -4.84
CA ARG A 71 -7.68 15.94 -3.56
C ARG A 71 -7.20 16.94 -2.53
N ILE A 72 -7.33 16.60 -1.26
CA ILE A 72 -6.81 17.39 -0.16
C ILE A 72 -5.36 16.97 0.11
N PRO A 73 -4.35 17.82 -0.13
CA PRO A 73 -2.95 17.42 -0.01
C PRO A 73 -2.54 16.99 1.39
N ASP A 74 -3.06 17.67 2.42
CA ASP A 74 -2.64 17.48 3.82
C ASP A 74 -3.61 16.65 4.66
N PHE A 75 -4.48 15.89 4.03
CA PHE A 75 -5.51 15.09 4.71
C PHE A 75 -4.96 14.06 5.69
N TYR A 76 -3.71 13.62 5.49
CA TYR A 76 -3.03 12.61 6.33
C TYR A 76 -2.54 13.14 7.67
N ARG A 77 -2.54 14.45 7.87
CA ARG A 77 -2.08 15.08 9.12
C ARG A 77 -2.97 14.65 10.28
N THR A 78 -2.36 14.48 11.44
CA THR A 78 -3.09 14.03 12.65
C THR A 78 -4.07 15.09 13.18
N ASP A 79 -3.83 16.36 12.88
CA ASP A 79 -4.67 17.50 13.27
C ASP A 79 -5.71 17.87 12.19
N TYR A 80 -5.80 17.11 11.09
CA TYR A 80 -6.79 17.37 10.04
C TYR A 80 -8.21 17.04 10.52
N ASP A 81 -9.16 17.97 10.33
CA ASP A 81 -10.58 17.79 10.65
C ASP A 81 -11.32 17.06 9.54
N ASP A 82 -11.63 15.79 9.78
CA ASP A 82 -12.40 14.93 8.89
C ASP A 82 -13.88 14.76 9.31
N SER A 83 -14.38 15.62 10.21
CA SER A 83 -15.75 15.56 10.74
C SER A 83 -16.84 15.63 9.66
N ARG A 84 -16.54 16.27 8.53
CA ARG A 84 -17.44 16.40 7.37
C ARG A 84 -17.34 15.27 6.36
N TRP A 85 -16.41 14.32 6.56
CA TRP A 85 -16.27 13.19 5.68
C TRP A 85 -17.35 12.15 5.93
N VAL A 86 -17.75 11.44 4.88
CA VAL A 86 -18.74 10.37 4.99
C VAL A 86 -18.13 9.12 5.61
N GLU A 87 -18.99 8.25 6.11
CA GLU A 87 -18.60 6.90 6.47
C GLU A 87 -18.68 5.99 5.25
N PHE A 88 -17.65 5.20 5.02
CA PHE A 88 -17.53 4.30 3.87
C PHE A 88 -17.03 2.92 4.31
N PRO A 89 -17.65 1.82 3.83
CA PRO A 89 -17.20 0.48 4.20
C PRO A 89 -15.86 0.13 3.55
N VAL A 90 -15.01 -0.55 4.29
CA VAL A 90 -13.77 -1.17 3.81
C VAL A 90 -13.78 -2.62 4.27
N PRO A 91 -13.58 -3.61 3.38
CA PRO A 91 -13.32 -3.48 1.95
C PRO A 91 -14.56 -3.11 1.12
N ALA A 92 -14.36 -2.27 0.09
CA ALA A 92 -15.39 -1.97 -0.90
C ALA A 92 -14.80 -1.28 -2.15
N ASN A 93 -15.49 -1.42 -3.27
CA ASN A 93 -15.26 -0.61 -4.46
C ASN A 93 -16.14 0.65 -4.42
N TRP A 94 -15.63 1.75 -4.98
CA TRP A 94 -16.32 3.05 -4.97
C TRP A 94 -17.62 3.03 -5.76
N GLU A 95 -17.56 2.48 -6.95
CA GLU A 95 -18.60 2.57 -7.98
C GLU A 95 -19.87 1.83 -7.56
N VAL A 96 -19.75 0.71 -6.85
CA VAL A 96 -20.91 -0.02 -6.32
C VAL A 96 -21.50 0.64 -5.07
N ASN A 97 -20.82 1.67 -4.55
CA ASN A 97 -21.26 2.48 -3.42
C ASN A 97 -21.67 3.91 -3.85
N GLY A 98 -21.81 4.16 -5.16
CA GLY A 98 -22.33 5.41 -5.70
C GLY A 98 -21.29 6.51 -5.95
N TYR A 99 -20.01 6.17 -5.99
CA TYR A 99 -18.91 7.11 -6.26
C TYR A 99 -18.24 6.79 -7.59
N GLY A 100 -18.34 7.68 -8.55
CA GLY A 100 -17.80 7.50 -9.89
C GLY A 100 -18.69 6.61 -10.78
N THR A 101 -18.19 6.33 -11.97
CA THR A 101 -18.89 5.57 -13.02
C THR A 101 -18.33 4.16 -13.11
N PRO A 102 -19.14 3.11 -12.96
CA PRO A 102 -18.66 1.75 -13.21
C PRO A 102 -18.36 1.57 -14.70
N ILE A 103 -17.18 1.08 -15.02
CA ILE A 103 -16.70 0.91 -16.39
C ILE A 103 -16.30 -0.54 -16.59
N TYR A 104 -16.86 -1.19 -17.61
CA TYR A 104 -16.40 -2.48 -18.09
C TYR A 104 -15.62 -2.30 -19.39
N VAL A 105 -14.47 -2.93 -19.48
CA VAL A 105 -13.63 -2.94 -20.66
C VAL A 105 -13.09 -4.35 -20.88
N SER A 106 -13.44 -4.95 -22.02
CA SER A 106 -12.92 -6.26 -22.42
C SER A 106 -11.53 -6.18 -23.04
N ALA A 107 -11.24 -5.06 -23.72
CA ALA A 107 -9.92 -4.78 -24.30
C ALA A 107 -9.68 -3.28 -24.35
N GLY A 108 -8.46 -2.85 -24.06
CA GLY A 108 -8.06 -1.44 -24.03
C GLY A 108 -8.39 -0.73 -22.71
N TYR A 109 -8.30 0.59 -22.72
CA TYR A 109 -8.29 1.40 -21.49
C TYR A 109 -9.45 2.40 -21.48
N PRO A 110 -9.99 2.78 -20.32
CA PRO A 110 -11.04 3.79 -20.19
C PRO A 110 -10.52 5.22 -20.38
N PHE A 111 -9.24 5.41 -20.57
CA PHE A 111 -8.56 6.68 -20.82
C PHE A 111 -7.76 6.63 -22.12
N LYS A 112 -7.31 7.78 -22.63
CA LYS A 112 -6.46 7.87 -23.81
C LYS A 112 -5.13 7.16 -23.56
N ILE A 113 -4.71 6.33 -24.51
CA ILE A 113 -3.43 5.62 -24.44
C ILE A 113 -2.29 6.63 -24.64
N ASP A 114 -1.54 6.90 -23.59
CA ASP A 114 -0.37 7.79 -23.57
C ASP A 114 0.57 7.39 -22.40
N PRO A 115 1.14 6.17 -22.41
CA PRO A 115 1.95 5.69 -21.30
C PRO A 115 3.12 6.63 -20.98
N PRO A 116 3.43 6.87 -19.70
CA PRO A 116 2.83 6.28 -18.50
C PRO A 116 1.60 7.02 -17.97
N ARG A 117 1.08 8.04 -18.68
CA ARG A 117 0.00 8.91 -18.21
C ARG A 117 -1.35 8.20 -18.19
N VAL A 118 -2.10 8.42 -17.10
CA VAL A 118 -3.45 7.89 -16.87
C VAL A 118 -4.46 8.99 -16.51
N THR A 119 -4.02 10.23 -16.39
CA THR A 119 -4.86 11.41 -16.16
C THR A 119 -5.27 12.14 -17.43
N SER A 120 -4.90 11.61 -18.60
CA SER A 120 -5.28 12.14 -19.89
C SER A 120 -6.81 12.05 -20.10
N GLU A 121 -7.29 12.71 -21.15
CA GLU A 121 -8.70 12.78 -21.50
C GLU A 121 -9.36 11.40 -21.55
N PRO A 122 -10.42 11.15 -20.75
CA PRO A 122 -11.10 9.87 -20.75
C PRO A 122 -11.95 9.70 -22.03
N LYS A 123 -12.31 8.45 -22.32
CA LYS A 123 -13.29 8.17 -23.37
C LYS A 123 -14.68 8.63 -22.91
N ALA A 124 -15.34 9.49 -23.68
CA ALA A 124 -16.62 10.10 -23.34
C ALA A 124 -17.74 9.05 -23.12
N GLU A 125 -17.67 7.92 -23.82
CA GLU A 125 -18.64 6.82 -23.68
C GLU A 125 -18.52 6.04 -22.35
N TYR A 126 -17.43 6.18 -21.62
CA TYR A 126 -17.17 5.43 -20.38
C TYR A 126 -17.29 6.27 -19.12
N THR A 127 -17.44 7.59 -19.21
CA THR A 127 -17.35 8.47 -18.05
C THR A 127 -18.17 9.74 -18.27
N THR A 128 -18.39 10.50 -17.19
CA THR A 128 -18.95 11.86 -17.28
C THR A 128 -18.03 12.87 -17.94
N PHE A 129 -16.88 12.44 -18.45
CA PHE A 129 -15.79 13.25 -19.00
C PHE A 129 -15.05 14.12 -17.98
N LYS A 130 -15.56 14.22 -16.78
CA LYS A 130 -14.94 14.93 -15.65
C LYS A 130 -14.13 14.02 -14.73
N GLU A 131 -14.31 12.72 -14.86
CA GLU A 131 -13.59 11.73 -14.06
C GLU A 131 -12.25 11.41 -14.73
N ARG A 132 -11.19 12.09 -14.27
CA ARG A 132 -9.82 11.92 -14.78
C ARG A 132 -8.93 11.34 -13.70
N ASN A 133 -8.91 10.03 -13.56
CA ASN A 133 -8.23 9.31 -12.51
C ASN A 133 -8.76 9.68 -11.11
N PRO A 134 -9.99 9.26 -10.76
CA PRO A 134 -10.57 9.52 -9.45
C PRO A 134 -9.67 9.10 -8.29
N VAL A 135 -9.78 9.86 -7.20
CA VAL A 135 -9.02 9.62 -5.96
C VAL A 135 -9.96 9.42 -4.79
N GLY A 136 -9.68 8.38 -4.00
CA GLY A 136 -10.34 8.15 -2.72
C GLY A 136 -9.37 8.34 -1.57
N GLN A 137 -9.73 9.23 -0.65
CA GLN A 137 -8.97 9.49 0.56
C GLN A 137 -9.71 8.89 1.74
N TYR A 138 -9.00 8.12 2.57
CA TYR A 138 -9.54 7.37 3.69
C TYR A 138 -8.80 7.72 4.97
N ARG A 139 -9.52 7.75 6.09
CA ARG A 139 -8.94 7.95 7.43
C ARG A 139 -9.62 7.05 8.45
N ARG A 140 -8.85 6.55 9.40
CA ARG A 140 -9.35 5.78 10.53
C ARG A 140 -8.39 5.85 11.71
N THR A 141 -8.90 5.69 12.92
CA THR A 141 -8.09 5.39 14.10
C THR A 141 -8.18 3.91 14.44
N PHE A 142 -7.10 3.37 15.00
CA PHE A 142 -7.05 2.02 15.53
C PHE A 142 -6.20 1.99 16.79
N THR A 143 -6.47 1.01 17.67
CA THR A 143 -5.73 0.85 18.92
C THR A 143 -4.92 -0.43 18.85
N LEU A 144 -3.63 -0.33 19.12
CA LEU A 144 -2.75 -1.49 19.21
C LEU A 144 -3.04 -2.30 20.46
N PRO A 145 -3.03 -3.64 20.38
CA PRO A 145 -2.95 -4.49 21.57
C PRO A 145 -1.72 -4.13 22.42
N ALA A 146 -1.89 -4.16 23.74
CA ALA A 146 -0.83 -3.78 24.68
C ALA A 146 0.44 -4.64 24.46
N GLY A 147 1.58 -3.98 24.41
CA GLY A 147 2.88 -4.62 24.30
C GLY A 147 3.43 -4.77 22.88
N TRP A 148 2.63 -4.57 21.84
CA TRP A 148 3.10 -4.63 20.45
C TRP A 148 4.15 -3.56 20.13
N GLU A 149 4.09 -2.43 20.80
CA GLU A 149 5.05 -1.33 20.63
C GLU A 149 6.42 -1.60 21.31
N LYS A 150 6.54 -2.67 22.08
CA LYS A 150 7.73 -2.94 22.91
C LYS A 150 8.69 -3.96 22.32
N THR A 151 8.16 -4.89 21.53
CA THR A 151 8.93 -6.04 21.01
C THR A 151 8.49 -6.39 19.62
N GLY A 152 9.36 -7.03 18.85
CA GLY A 152 9.03 -7.51 17.52
C GLY A 152 8.83 -6.40 16.48
N GLN A 153 8.19 -6.76 15.40
CA GLN A 153 7.89 -5.87 14.27
C GLN A 153 6.41 -5.90 13.95
N THR A 154 5.90 -4.75 13.54
CA THR A 154 4.50 -4.58 13.16
C THR A 154 4.41 -4.16 11.70
N PHE A 155 3.62 -4.91 10.93
CA PHE A 155 3.41 -4.71 9.51
C PHE A 155 1.96 -4.33 9.24
N LEU A 156 1.77 -3.40 8.32
CA LEU A 156 0.48 -3.09 7.73
C LEU A 156 0.38 -3.81 6.39
N ARG A 157 -0.67 -4.62 6.22
CA ARG A 157 -0.88 -5.42 5.02
C ARG A 157 -2.24 -5.11 4.41
N PHE A 158 -2.23 -4.70 3.15
CA PHE A 158 -3.39 -4.60 2.28
C PHE A 158 -3.45 -5.84 1.41
N GLU A 159 -4.58 -6.53 1.38
CA GLU A 159 -4.74 -7.72 0.55
C GLU A 159 -5.08 -7.38 -0.92
N GLY A 160 -5.53 -6.14 -1.20
CA GLY A 160 -5.78 -5.65 -2.54
C GLY A 160 -6.34 -4.23 -2.55
N VAL A 161 -5.73 -3.36 -3.36
CA VAL A 161 -6.14 -1.97 -3.58
C VAL A 161 -6.03 -1.64 -5.06
N MET A 162 -7.08 -1.14 -5.66
CA MET A 162 -7.13 -0.74 -7.08
C MET A 162 -6.92 0.78 -7.23
N SER A 163 -5.93 1.27 -7.97
CA SER A 163 -4.80 0.54 -8.60
C SER A 163 -3.48 0.88 -7.90
N ALA A 164 -3.31 2.12 -7.42
CA ALA A 164 -2.15 2.60 -6.68
C ALA A 164 -2.59 3.34 -5.42
N PHE A 165 -1.73 3.34 -4.39
CA PHE A 165 -2.06 4.03 -3.16
C PHE A 165 -0.84 4.44 -2.35
N TYR A 166 -1.01 5.53 -1.61
CA TYR A 166 -0.13 5.93 -0.51
C TYR A 166 -0.76 5.60 0.83
N VAL A 167 0.07 5.35 1.83
CA VAL A 167 -0.38 5.13 3.20
C VAL A 167 0.50 5.90 4.19
N TRP A 168 -0.16 6.53 5.17
CA TRP A 168 0.48 7.25 6.29
C TRP A 168 0.01 6.67 7.61
N ILE A 169 0.93 6.61 8.56
CA ILE A 169 0.66 6.27 9.97
C ILE A 169 1.08 7.46 10.83
N ASN A 170 0.15 7.97 11.63
CA ASN A 170 0.38 9.12 12.50
C ASN A 170 0.99 10.33 11.77
N GLY A 171 0.55 10.59 10.54
CA GLY A 171 1.04 11.68 9.69
C GLY A 171 2.37 11.40 8.98
N GLN A 172 3.01 10.27 9.22
CA GLN A 172 4.27 9.87 8.58
C GLN A 172 4.00 8.95 7.39
N LEU A 173 4.62 9.22 6.25
CA LEU A 173 4.51 8.35 5.07
C LEU A 173 5.08 6.98 5.38
N ALA A 174 4.23 5.97 5.42
CA ALA A 174 4.63 4.57 5.57
C ALA A 174 5.04 3.96 4.23
N GLY A 175 4.35 4.30 3.14
CA GLY A 175 4.76 3.85 1.83
C GLY A 175 3.78 4.13 0.69
N TYR A 176 4.14 3.60 -0.48
CA TYR A 176 3.39 3.62 -1.74
C TYR A 176 3.45 2.24 -2.40
N SER A 177 2.40 1.85 -3.09
CA SER A 177 2.38 0.62 -3.87
C SER A 177 1.42 0.69 -5.06
N GLN A 178 1.73 -0.10 -6.07
CA GLN A 178 0.90 -0.45 -7.21
C GLN A 178 0.69 -1.96 -7.25
N GLY A 179 -0.24 -2.41 -8.09
CA GLY A 179 -0.59 -3.82 -8.26
C GLY A 179 -1.92 -4.14 -7.60
N SER A 180 -3.01 -4.09 -8.40
CA SER A 180 -4.39 -4.13 -7.90
C SER A 180 -4.75 -5.41 -7.18
N MET A 181 -4.20 -6.55 -7.59
CA MET A 181 -4.59 -7.88 -7.11
C MET A 181 -3.58 -8.51 -6.14
N GLU A 182 -2.41 -7.89 -5.99
CA GLU A 182 -1.33 -8.38 -5.15
C GLU A 182 -1.36 -7.74 -3.76
N PRO A 183 -1.04 -8.51 -2.70
CA PRO A 183 -0.89 -7.93 -1.38
C PRO A 183 0.28 -6.96 -1.29
N SER A 184 0.09 -5.88 -0.54
CA SER A 184 1.13 -4.90 -0.23
C SER A 184 1.37 -4.84 1.27
N GLU A 185 2.62 -5.00 1.71
CA GLU A 185 2.99 -5.03 3.11
C GLU A 185 4.04 -3.96 3.40
N PHE A 186 3.86 -3.23 4.51
CA PHE A 186 4.74 -2.14 4.94
C PHE A 186 5.14 -2.34 6.40
N ASN A 187 6.42 -2.22 6.72
CA ASN A 187 6.87 -2.19 8.10
C ASN A 187 6.56 -0.84 8.72
N ILE A 188 5.62 -0.80 9.65
CA ILE A 188 5.15 0.43 10.30
C ILE A 188 5.66 0.57 11.74
N THR A 189 6.54 -0.31 12.20
CA THR A 189 7.01 -0.38 13.59
C THR A 189 7.46 0.98 14.13
N SER A 190 8.26 1.71 13.35
CA SER A 190 8.80 3.02 13.75
C SER A 190 7.79 4.17 13.70
N CYS A 191 6.64 3.97 13.06
CA CYS A 191 5.59 4.99 12.93
C CYS A 191 4.52 4.89 14.02
N LEU A 192 4.57 3.85 14.85
CA LEU A 192 3.51 3.55 15.81
C LEU A 192 3.71 4.26 17.15
N ASN A 193 2.59 4.73 17.70
CA ASN A 193 2.48 5.17 19.09
C ASN A 193 1.94 4.03 19.97
N ALA A 194 2.24 4.04 21.25
CA ALA A 194 1.54 3.20 22.21
C ALA A 194 0.04 3.56 22.26
N GLY A 195 -0.84 2.55 22.15
CA GLY A 195 -2.29 2.75 22.18
C GLY A 195 -2.87 3.18 20.83
N THR A 196 -3.47 4.39 20.77
CA THR A 196 -4.21 4.86 19.58
C THR A 196 -3.28 5.38 18.49
N ASN A 197 -3.52 4.92 17.27
CA ASN A 197 -2.83 5.31 16.07
C ASN A 197 -3.83 5.76 15.01
N GLN A 198 -3.38 6.60 14.07
CA GLN A 198 -4.15 7.04 12.94
C GLN A 198 -3.54 6.46 11.66
N ILE A 199 -4.40 5.94 10.80
CA ILE A 199 -4.06 5.56 9.43
C ILE A 199 -4.78 6.49 8.45
N ALA A 200 -4.06 6.94 7.43
CA ALA A 200 -4.60 7.65 6.27
C ALA A 200 -4.15 6.94 5.00
N VAL A 201 -5.05 6.80 4.02
CA VAL A 201 -4.78 6.13 2.75
C VAL A 201 -5.31 6.98 1.62
N GLU A 202 -4.52 7.15 0.56
CA GLU A 202 -4.93 7.84 -0.67
C GLU A 202 -4.81 6.88 -1.83
N VAL A 203 -5.94 6.57 -2.47
CA VAL A 203 -6.04 5.57 -3.53
C VAL A 203 -6.34 6.26 -4.85
N TYR A 204 -5.62 5.88 -5.89
CA TYR A 204 -5.81 6.32 -7.28
C TYR A 204 -6.43 5.19 -8.09
N ARG A 205 -7.51 5.49 -8.83
CA ARG A 205 -8.21 4.49 -9.64
C ARG A 205 -7.33 3.89 -10.72
N TYR A 206 -6.46 4.72 -11.30
CA TYR A 206 -5.53 4.31 -12.34
C TYR A 206 -4.09 4.70 -11.98
N SER A 207 -3.15 3.90 -12.46
CA SER A 207 -1.72 4.16 -12.41
C SER A 207 -1.09 3.70 -13.72
N ASP A 208 0.18 4.00 -13.94
CA ASP A 208 0.92 3.43 -15.07
C ASP A 208 0.91 1.90 -15.07
N GLY A 209 0.79 1.26 -13.88
CA GLY A 209 0.53 -0.17 -13.74
C GLY A 209 -0.76 -0.64 -14.40
N SER A 210 -1.76 0.24 -14.55
CA SER A 210 -3.03 -0.09 -15.22
C SER A 210 -2.85 -0.49 -16.70
N TYR A 211 -1.76 -0.06 -17.34
CA TYR A 211 -1.42 -0.52 -18.70
C TYR A 211 -1.03 -2.00 -18.76
N LEU A 212 -0.62 -2.59 -17.63
CA LEU A 212 -0.28 -4.01 -17.50
C LEU A 212 -1.43 -4.84 -16.91
N GLU A 213 -2.50 -4.19 -16.46
CA GLU A 213 -3.67 -4.80 -15.85
C GLU A 213 -4.89 -4.76 -16.79
N ASP A 214 -4.65 -4.99 -18.11
CA ASP A 214 -5.68 -4.98 -19.12
C ASP A 214 -6.37 -6.35 -19.28
N GLN A 215 -7.01 -6.81 -18.19
CA GLN A 215 -7.85 -8.00 -18.20
C GLN A 215 -9.30 -7.65 -18.56
N ASP A 216 -10.03 -8.65 -19.02
CA ASP A 216 -11.47 -8.57 -19.34
C ASP A 216 -12.29 -8.49 -18.04
N PHE A 217 -12.41 -7.31 -17.44
CA PHE A 217 -13.14 -7.10 -16.19
C PHE A 217 -13.53 -5.64 -15.94
N TRP A 218 -14.28 -5.42 -14.86
CA TRP A 218 -14.68 -4.10 -14.41
C TRP A 218 -13.48 -3.30 -13.89
N ARG A 219 -13.40 -2.03 -14.29
CA ARG A 219 -12.40 -1.08 -13.82
C ARG A 219 -12.95 -0.33 -12.61
N PHE A 220 -12.79 -0.91 -11.45
CA PHE A 220 -13.20 -0.30 -10.19
C PHE A 220 -12.03 0.42 -9.50
N GLY A 221 -12.37 1.28 -8.51
CA GLY A 221 -11.41 1.88 -7.60
C GLY A 221 -11.70 1.49 -6.16
N GLY A 222 -10.71 1.62 -5.28
CA GLY A 222 -10.88 1.46 -3.85
C GLY A 222 -10.08 0.33 -3.20
N ILE A 223 -10.27 0.20 -1.91
CA ILE A 223 -9.68 -0.87 -1.09
C ILE A 223 -10.66 -2.04 -1.12
N HIS A 224 -10.43 -2.99 -2.03
CA HIS A 224 -11.41 -4.04 -2.34
C HIS A 224 -11.20 -5.34 -1.58
N ARG A 225 -10.11 -5.45 -0.81
CA ARG A 225 -9.83 -6.56 0.10
C ARG A 225 -9.42 -6.05 1.48
N SER A 226 -9.40 -6.96 2.44
CA SER A 226 -9.14 -6.67 3.86
C SER A 226 -7.80 -6.00 4.12
N ILE A 227 -7.73 -5.26 5.23
CA ILE A 227 -6.53 -4.63 5.74
C ILE A 227 -6.21 -5.25 7.11
N TYR A 228 -4.94 -5.60 7.32
CA TYR A 228 -4.47 -6.16 8.58
C TYR A 228 -3.27 -5.43 9.12
N VAL A 229 -3.25 -5.23 10.43
CA VAL A 229 -2.02 -4.95 11.19
C VAL A 229 -1.54 -6.29 11.76
N ILE A 230 -0.31 -6.67 11.43
CA ILE A 230 0.26 -7.98 11.78
C ILE A 230 1.49 -7.73 12.66
N HIS A 231 1.50 -8.32 13.85
CA HIS A 231 2.65 -8.27 14.75
C HIS A 231 3.43 -9.58 14.70
N THR A 232 4.74 -9.49 14.60
CA THR A 232 5.62 -10.65 14.49
C THR A 232 6.79 -10.55 15.47
N PRO A 233 7.31 -11.68 15.99
CA PRO A 233 8.57 -11.66 16.74
C PRO A 233 9.73 -11.23 15.83
N ASP A 234 10.83 -10.79 16.46
CA ASP A 234 12.05 -10.39 15.75
C ASP A 234 12.66 -11.54 14.94
N ILE A 235 12.56 -12.76 15.45
CA ILE A 235 12.99 -13.97 14.76
C ILE A 235 11.76 -14.71 14.27
N ARG A 236 11.63 -14.88 12.96
CA ARG A 236 10.50 -15.55 12.33
C ARG A 236 10.90 -16.20 11.00
N ILE A 237 10.11 -17.15 10.55
CA ILE A 237 10.13 -17.56 9.14
C ILE A 237 9.37 -16.52 8.34
N ARG A 238 10.06 -15.79 7.47
CA ARG A 238 9.45 -14.74 6.67
C ARG A 238 8.73 -15.30 5.44
N ASP A 239 9.34 -16.31 4.82
CA ASP A 239 8.85 -16.86 3.56
C ASP A 239 9.20 -18.33 3.45
N TYR A 240 8.48 -19.07 2.61
CA TYR A 240 8.81 -20.44 2.27
C TYR A 240 8.34 -20.79 0.84
N VAL A 241 9.04 -21.70 0.22
CA VAL A 241 8.69 -22.25 -1.09
C VAL A 241 8.61 -23.76 -0.98
N VAL A 242 7.47 -24.35 -1.32
CA VAL A 242 7.30 -25.80 -1.39
C VAL A 242 7.57 -26.24 -2.83
N ARG A 243 8.57 -27.09 -2.99
CA ARG A 243 8.87 -27.73 -4.28
C ARG A 243 8.68 -29.24 -4.14
N THR A 244 7.86 -29.80 -4.99
CA THR A 244 7.69 -31.23 -5.13
C THR A 244 8.35 -31.68 -6.43
N LEU A 245 9.28 -32.61 -6.34
CA LEU A 245 10.02 -33.16 -7.48
C LEU A 245 9.50 -34.58 -7.73
N PRO A 246 8.74 -34.82 -8.82
CA PRO A 246 8.29 -36.16 -9.16
C PRO A 246 9.45 -37.02 -9.67
N ASP A 247 9.35 -38.33 -9.49
CA ASP A 247 10.18 -39.29 -10.16
C ASP A 247 9.84 -39.41 -11.67
N SER A 248 10.61 -40.19 -12.42
CA SER A 248 10.45 -40.35 -13.88
C SER A 248 9.13 -41.01 -14.29
N VAL A 249 8.42 -41.64 -13.37
CA VAL A 249 7.13 -42.34 -13.62
C VAL A 249 5.96 -41.66 -12.91
N TYR A 250 6.19 -40.48 -12.28
CA TYR A 250 5.19 -39.69 -11.57
C TYR A 250 4.44 -40.43 -10.45
N ARG A 251 5.12 -41.36 -9.77
CA ARG A 251 4.55 -42.13 -8.64
C ARG A 251 5.00 -41.62 -7.30
N ASP A 252 6.28 -41.31 -7.17
CA ASP A 252 6.88 -40.84 -5.94
C ASP A 252 7.33 -39.40 -6.08
N PHE A 253 7.31 -38.66 -4.96
CA PHE A 253 7.70 -37.28 -4.92
C PHE A 253 8.73 -37.01 -3.83
N THR A 254 9.78 -36.32 -4.17
CA THR A 254 10.76 -35.80 -3.21
C THR A 254 10.42 -34.36 -2.87
N ILE A 255 10.36 -34.04 -1.59
CA ILE A 255 10.21 -32.64 -1.09
C ILE A 255 11.53 -32.26 -0.44
N PRO A 256 12.42 -31.55 -1.16
CA PRO A 256 13.62 -31.00 -0.54
C PRO A 256 13.21 -29.87 0.41
N VAL A 257 13.66 -29.90 1.65
CA VAL A 257 13.38 -28.87 2.66
C VAL A 257 14.65 -28.06 2.89
N SER A 258 14.56 -26.75 2.62
CA SER A 258 15.59 -25.78 3.00
C SER A 258 14.90 -24.61 3.70
N TYR A 259 15.49 -24.10 4.77
CA TYR A 259 14.96 -22.94 5.46
C TYR A 259 16.07 -21.95 5.82
N THR A 260 15.73 -20.65 5.81
CA THR A 260 16.61 -19.58 6.21
C THR A 260 15.96 -18.80 7.36
N HIS A 261 16.70 -18.62 8.45
CA HIS A 261 16.29 -17.76 9.54
C HIS A 261 16.76 -16.33 9.26
N LEU A 262 15.82 -15.39 9.19
CA LEU A 262 16.14 -13.96 9.10
C LEU A 262 15.84 -13.31 10.45
N ARG A 263 16.81 -12.58 10.99
CA ARG A 263 16.58 -11.62 12.08
C ARG A 263 16.03 -10.34 11.49
N ALA A 264 15.27 -9.59 12.28
CA ALA A 264 14.61 -8.36 11.87
C ALA A 264 15.52 -7.27 11.26
N HIS A 265 16.85 -7.36 11.45
CA HIS A 265 17.84 -6.41 10.97
C HIS A 265 18.78 -6.94 9.88
N GLU A 266 18.55 -8.15 9.42
CA GLU A 266 19.29 -8.66 8.26
C GLU A 266 18.58 -8.25 6.97
N THR A 267 18.76 -7.00 6.56
CA THR A 267 18.56 -6.59 5.18
C THR A 267 19.56 -7.36 4.33
N GLY A 268 19.05 -8.19 3.42
CA GLY A 268 19.86 -9.11 2.64
C GLY A 268 21.11 -8.47 2.03
N ARG A 269 22.25 -8.81 2.60
CA ARG A 269 23.51 -8.87 1.90
C ARG A 269 23.91 -10.34 1.88
N ASN A 270 24.02 -10.85 0.67
CA ASN A 270 24.54 -12.16 0.28
C ASN A 270 23.56 -13.34 0.31
N LEU A 271 22.93 -13.55 -0.83
CA LEU A 271 23.01 -14.83 -1.51
C LEU A 271 23.26 -14.57 -3.00
#